data_b898030da748b763a03035c2672351d8
#
_entry.id   b898030da748b763a03035c2672351d8
#
_cell.length_a   1.000
_cell.length_b   1.000
_cell.length_c   1.000
_cell.angle_alpha   90.00
_cell.angle_beta   90.00
_cell.angle_gamma   90.00
#
_symmetry.space_group_name_H-M   'P 1'
#
loop_
_entity.id
_entity.type
_entity.pdbx_description
1 polymer ?
#
loop_
_entity_poly.entity_id
_entity_poly.type
_entity_poly.pdbx_seq_one_letter_code
_entity_poly.pdbx_strand_id
1 'polypeptide(L)'
;MAKQKATSKAAAKTAVKKKWTGLGAAAKSSARKTIKSKGRAAPAVKAKKSAVKARPKQRIAISHHREEDFKADGLRAYAQYRDLGIAAATHGLAQAHVVRLIGPCNPAEVSKLHYHDVEFQMVYVLKGWVKTYLEGQGETMMNVGSSWTQPPRIRHLIMDYSDDVELLEVILPAEFKTVELSA
;
A
#
# COMPACT_ATOMS: atom_id res chain seq x y z
N MET A 1 -17.97 -53.45 24.41
CA MET A 1 -19.29 -52.83 24.37
C MET A 1 -19.29 -51.62 25.27
N ALA A 2 -19.30 -50.41 24.73
CA ALA A 2 -19.80 -49.20 25.37
C ALA A 2 -19.79 -48.09 24.30
N LYS A 3 -20.99 -47.69 23.82
CA LYS A 3 -21.21 -46.57 22.90
C LYS A 3 -21.27 -45.29 23.71
N GLN A 4 -20.41 -44.32 23.44
CA GLN A 4 -20.60 -42.94 23.94
C GLN A 4 -21.23 -42.10 22.83
N LYS A 5 -22.40 -41.50 23.15
CA LYS A 5 -23.16 -40.56 22.35
C LYS A 5 -22.49 -39.18 22.41
N ALA A 6 -22.19 -38.63 21.26
CA ALA A 6 -21.81 -37.22 21.11
C ALA A 6 -23.08 -36.36 21.11
N THR A 7 -23.20 -35.41 22.03
CA THR A 7 -24.22 -34.38 22.05
C THR A 7 -23.66 -33.10 21.42
N SER A 8 -24.19 -32.71 20.28
CA SER A 8 -23.92 -31.42 19.63
C SER A 8 -24.67 -30.30 20.34
N LYS A 9 -23.91 -29.29 20.79
CA LYS A 9 -24.48 -28.05 21.34
C LYS A 9 -24.36 -26.95 20.27
N ALA A 10 -25.50 -26.56 19.72
CA ALA A 10 -25.59 -25.43 18.79
C ALA A 10 -25.33 -24.11 19.53
N ALA A 11 -24.38 -23.33 19.06
CA ALA A 11 -24.13 -21.97 19.53
C ALA A 11 -24.93 -20.97 18.69
N ALA A 12 -25.80 -20.23 19.36
CA ALA A 12 -26.62 -19.17 18.75
C ALA A 12 -25.77 -17.97 18.31
N LYS A 13 -25.98 -17.53 17.07
CA LYS A 13 -25.39 -16.29 16.54
C LYS A 13 -26.22 -15.09 17.01
N THR A 14 -25.67 -14.26 17.88
CA THR A 14 -26.25 -12.97 18.26
C THR A 14 -25.69 -11.89 17.31
N ALA A 15 -26.51 -11.39 16.42
CA ALA A 15 -26.19 -10.28 15.54
C ALA A 15 -26.39 -8.95 16.29
N VAL A 16 -25.31 -8.24 16.58
CA VAL A 16 -25.34 -6.88 17.15
C VAL A 16 -25.44 -5.86 16.03
N LYS A 17 -26.64 -5.29 15.82
CA LYS A 17 -26.85 -4.12 14.95
C LYS A 17 -26.38 -2.86 15.68
N LYS A 18 -25.24 -2.29 15.28
CA LYS A 18 -24.78 -0.98 15.75
C LYS A 18 -25.49 0.14 14.99
N LYS A 19 -26.39 0.85 15.68
CA LYS A 19 -27.14 2.01 15.18
C LYS A 19 -26.22 3.24 15.28
N TRP A 20 -25.89 3.85 14.16
CA TRP A 20 -25.18 5.14 14.13
C TRP A 20 -26.20 6.26 14.38
N THR A 21 -26.11 6.95 15.52
CA THR A 21 -26.85 8.18 15.78
C THR A 21 -25.92 9.36 15.53
N GLY A 22 -26.22 10.14 14.49
CA GLY A 22 -25.52 11.38 14.21
C GLY A 22 -25.85 12.45 15.23
N LEU A 23 -24.85 13.05 15.84
CA LEU A 23 -25.00 14.29 16.62
C LEU A 23 -25.02 15.48 15.67
N GLY A 24 -26.22 16.10 15.54
CA GLY A 24 -26.35 17.41 14.93
C GLY A 24 -25.92 18.50 15.91
N ALA A 25 -24.86 19.24 15.58
CA ALA A 25 -24.46 20.44 16.30
C ALA A 25 -25.23 21.65 15.73
N ALA A 26 -26.09 22.26 16.56
CA ALA A 26 -26.79 23.51 16.23
C ALA A 26 -25.80 24.68 16.30
N ALA A 27 -25.56 25.32 15.16
CA ALA A 27 -24.79 26.56 15.11
C ALA A 27 -25.67 27.77 15.46
N LYS A 28 -25.36 28.48 16.51
CA LYS A 28 -25.98 29.79 16.89
C LYS A 28 -25.46 30.88 15.91
N SER A 29 -26.37 31.50 15.20
CA SER A 29 -26.11 32.65 14.34
C SER A 29 -25.80 33.91 15.19
N SER A 30 -24.58 34.42 15.09
CA SER A 30 -24.18 35.72 15.60
C SER A 30 -24.19 36.72 14.46
N ALA A 31 -25.06 37.75 14.58
CA ALA A 31 -25.18 38.84 13.59
C ALA A 31 -23.90 39.70 13.58
N ARG A 32 -23.15 39.68 12.49
CA ARG A 32 -21.95 40.49 12.28
C ARG A 32 -22.27 41.69 11.43
N LYS A 33 -22.11 42.92 12.01
CA LYS A 33 -22.22 44.21 11.35
C LYS A 33 -21.31 44.29 10.13
N THR A 34 -21.89 44.60 8.99
CA THR A 34 -21.20 44.82 7.70
C THR A 34 -20.50 46.18 7.69
N ILE A 35 -19.17 46.17 7.69
CA ILE A 35 -18.35 47.33 7.40
C ILE A 35 -18.06 47.33 5.88
N LYS A 36 -18.60 48.28 5.13
CA LYS A 36 -18.29 48.48 3.72
C LYS A 36 -16.88 49.05 3.58
N SER A 37 -15.88 48.23 3.29
CA SER A 37 -14.58 48.66 2.79
C SER A 37 -14.60 48.69 1.26
N LYS A 38 -14.29 49.88 0.67
CA LYS A 38 -14.01 50.02 -0.77
C LYS A 38 -12.70 49.30 -1.08
N GLY A 39 -12.77 48.03 -1.44
CA GLY A 39 -11.61 47.23 -1.87
C GLY A 39 -11.33 47.49 -3.35
N ARG A 40 -10.14 47.99 -3.62
CA ARG A 40 -9.52 48.12 -4.93
C ARG A 40 -9.37 46.72 -5.54
N ALA A 41 -9.99 46.47 -6.70
CA ALA A 41 -9.92 45.19 -7.41
C ALA A 41 -8.46 44.88 -7.79
N ALA A 42 -7.93 43.82 -7.27
CA ALA A 42 -6.65 43.26 -7.72
C ALA A 42 -6.82 42.65 -9.13
N PRO A 43 -5.82 42.72 -10.02
CA PRO A 43 -5.92 42.16 -11.35
C PRO A 43 -6.04 40.62 -11.25
N ALA A 44 -7.06 40.06 -11.90
CA ALA A 44 -7.28 38.63 -11.98
C ALA A 44 -6.13 37.99 -12.75
N VAL A 45 -5.25 37.27 -12.03
CA VAL A 45 -4.24 36.41 -12.64
C VAL A 45 -4.97 35.24 -13.31
N LYS A 46 -5.03 35.27 -14.63
CA LYS A 46 -5.54 34.14 -15.43
C LYS A 46 -4.60 32.96 -15.23
N ALA A 47 -4.96 32.03 -14.35
CA ALA A 47 -4.27 30.76 -14.21
C ALA A 47 -4.33 30.04 -15.56
N LYS A 48 -3.18 29.90 -16.22
CA LYS A 48 -3.04 29.01 -17.39
C LYS A 48 -3.38 27.60 -16.92
N LYS A 49 -4.55 27.08 -17.29
CA LYS A 49 -4.86 25.65 -17.17
C LYS A 49 -3.85 24.92 -18.05
N SER A 50 -2.84 24.30 -17.45
CA SER A 50 -1.99 23.35 -18.16
C SER A 50 -2.91 22.25 -18.67
N ALA A 51 -2.94 22.04 -19.98
CA ALA A 51 -3.69 20.94 -20.58
C ALA A 51 -3.05 19.64 -20.07
N VAL A 52 -3.73 18.95 -19.17
CA VAL A 52 -3.34 17.61 -18.74
C VAL A 52 -3.41 16.72 -19.98
N LYS A 53 -2.25 16.27 -20.45
CA LYS A 53 -2.15 15.41 -21.62
C LYS A 53 -2.97 14.16 -21.34
N ALA A 54 -3.98 13.87 -22.17
CA ALA A 54 -4.83 12.69 -21.98
C ALA A 54 -3.98 11.42 -21.95
N ARG A 55 -4.15 10.62 -20.90
CA ARG A 55 -3.44 9.34 -20.78
C ARG A 55 -3.96 8.34 -21.82
N PRO A 56 -3.09 7.49 -22.39
CA PRO A 56 -3.54 6.43 -23.30
C PRO A 56 -4.60 5.53 -22.65
N LYS A 57 -5.47 4.94 -23.48
CA LYS A 57 -6.49 3.99 -22.99
C LYS A 57 -5.81 2.75 -22.41
N GLN A 58 -6.13 2.42 -21.16
CA GLN A 58 -5.62 1.23 -20.50
C GLN A 58 -6.20 -0.05 -21.13
N ARG A 59 -5.48 -1.16 -21.00
CA ARG A 59 -5.86 -2.49 -21.45
C ARG A 59 -6.12 -3.40 -20.27
N ILE A 60 -6.84 -4.48 -20.50
CA ILE A 60 -6.96 -5.56 -19.52
C ILE A 60 -5.65 -6.33 -19.45
N ALA A 61 -5.14 -6.58 -18.27
CA ALA A 61 -4.09 -7.54 -17.98
C ALA A 61 -4.66 -8.71 -17.19
N ILE A 62 -4.30 -9.93 -17.55
CA ILE A 62 -4.63 -11.16 -16.82
C ILE A 62 -3.33 -11.90 -16.59
N SER A 63 -3.00 -12.16 -15.34
CA SER A 63 -1.82 -12.91 -14.93
C SER A 63 -2.25 -14.08 -14.05
N HIS A 64 -2.13 -15.31 -14.57
CA HIS A 64 -2.33 -16.52 -13.78
C HIS A 64 -1.04 -16.87 -13.04
N HIS A 65 -1.19 -17.49 -11.87
CA HIS A 65 -0.03 -17.95 -11.10
C HIS A 65 0.69 -19.08 -11.84
N ARG A 66 2.03 -18.91 -12.02
CA ARG A 66 2.94 -19.93 -12.50
C ARG A 66 4.29 -19.77 -11.82
N GLU A 67 4.88 -20.85 -11.36
CA GLU A 67 6.18 -20.82 -10.65
C GLU A 67 7.31 -20.32 -11.55
N GLU A 68 7.30 -20.68 -12.83
CA GLU A 68 8.29 -20.25 -13.81
C GLU A 68 8.28 -18.75 -14.14
N ASP A 69 7.24 -18.01 -13.70
CA ASP A 69 7.15 -16.56 -13.90
C ASP A 69 7.91 -15.77 -12.81
N PHE A 70 8.37 -16.41 -11.75
CA PHE A 70 9.24 -15.78 -10.78
C PHE A 70 10.67 -15.68 -11.31
N LYS A 71 11.20 -14.46 -11.42
CA LYS A 71 12.53 -14.17 -11.97
C LYS A 71 13.40 -13.48 -10.92
N ALA A 72 14.68 -13.84 -10.89
CA ALA A 72 15.70 -13.24 -10.04
C ALA A 72 16.47 -12.12 -10.77
N ASP A 73 15.77 -11.33 -11.58
CA ASP A 73 16.31 -10.25 -12.41
C ASP A 73 16.02 -8.84 -11.84
N GLY A 74 15.49 -8.79 -10.63
CA GLY A 74 15.20 -7.52 -9.94
C GLY A 74 16.40 -6.92 -9.20
N LEU A 75 16.12 -5.83 -8.48
CA LEU A 75 17.11 -5.05 -7.73
C LEU A 75 17.79 -5.85 -6.60
N ARG A 76 17.11 -6.83 -6.03
CA ARG A 76 17.54 -7.55 -4.81
C ARG A 76 17.89 -9.00 -5.13
N ALA A 77 19.13 -9.40 -4.88
CA ALA A 77 19.60 -10.77 -5.12
C ALA A 77 18.87 -11.83 -4.26
N TYR A 78 18.32 -11.42 -3.12
CA TYR A 78 17.54 -12.27 -2.22
C TYR A 78 16.04 -12.30 -2.54
N ALA A 79 15.62 -11.76 -3.69
CA ALA A 79 14.23 -11.70 -4.09
C ALA A 79 13.99 -12.21 -5.50
N GLN A 80 12.85 -12.83 -5.70
CA GLN A 80 12.29 -13.13 -7.02
C GLN A 80 11.02 -12.31 -7.23
N TYR A 81 10.79 -11.91 -8.47
CA TYR A 81 9.69 -11.05 -8.85
C TYR A 81 8.83 -11.72 -9.91
N ARG A 82 7.52 -11.70 -9.72
CA ARG A 82 6.53 -12.10 -10.73
C ARG A 82 5.74 -10.88 -11.17
N ASP A 83 6.01 -10.37 -12.36
CA ASP A 83 5.28 -9.26 -12.95
C ASP A 83 3.82 -9.66 -13.25
N LEU A 84 2.87 -8.80 -12.89
CA LEU A 84 1.45 -9.00 -13.15
C LEU A 84 0.98 -8.32 -14.45
N GLY A 85 1.90 -7.71 -15.21
CA GLY A 85 1.62 -7.06 -16.50
C GLY A 85 0.90 -5.70 -16.38
N ILE A 86 0.83 -5.14 -15.19
CA ILE A 86 0.06 -3.91 -14.93
C ILE A 86 0.76 -2.70 -15.57
N ALA A 87 2.09 -2.62 -15.52
CA ALA A 87 2.84 -1.51 -16.11
C ALA A 87 2.57 -1.39 -17.62
N ALA A 88 2.65 -2.51 -18.34
CA ALA A 88 2.36 -2.55 -19.78
C ALA A 88 0.90 -2.23 -20.10
N ALA A 89 -0.04 -2.72 -19.29
CA ALA A 89 -1.48 -2.50 -19.49
C ALA A 89 -1.90 -1.07 -19.22
N THR A 90 -1.20 -0.36 -18.33
CA THR A 90 -1.52 1.00 -17.89
C THR A 90 -0.61 2.07 -18.48
N HIS A 91 0.27 1.69 -19.42
CA HIS A 91 1.26 2.59 -20.03
C HIS A 91 2.14 3.31 -19.00
N GLY A 92 2.65 2.53 -18.01
CA GLY A 92 3.55 3.04 -16.97
C GLY A 92 2.87 3.81 -15.84
N LEU A 93 1.52 3.84 -15.79
CA LEU A 93 0.82 4.49 -14.68
C LEU A 93 1.10 3.80 -13.36
N ALA A 94 1.01 2.47 -13.34
CA ALA A 94 1.23 1.67 -12.15
C ALA A 94 1.99 0.40 -12.48
N GLN A 95 2.71 -0.14 -11.52
CA GLN A 95 3.25 -1.49 -11.52
C GLN A 95 2.61 -2.28 -10.40
N ALA A 96 2.42 -3.58 -10.64
CA ALA A 96 2.13 -4.54 -9.58
C ALA A 96 2.92 -5.81 -9.85
N HIS A 97 3.54 -6.34 -8.81
CA HIS A 97 4.26 -7.61 -8.86
C HIS A 97 4.11 -8.38 -7.53
N VAL A 98 4.33 -9.68 -7.59
CA VAL A 98 4.52 -10.49 -6.40
C VAL A 98 6.02 -10.62 -6.17
N VAL A 99 6.46 -10.24 -4.97
CA VAL A 99 7.83 -10.39 -4.50
C VAL A 99 7.88 -11.61 -3.60
N ARG A 100 8.75 -12.56 -3.91
CA ARG A 100 9.09 -13.71 -3.06
C ARG A 100 10.49 -13.46 -2.52
N LEU A 101 10.64 -13.36 -1.20
CA LEU A 101 11.94 -13.29 -0.58
C LEU A 101 12.47 -14.70 -0.34
N ILE A 102 13.75 -14.90 -0.65
CA ILE A 102 14.38 -16.21 -0.58
C ILE A 102 15.10 -16.30 0.78
N GLY A 103 14.68 -17.26 1.59
CA GLY A 103 15.23 -17.49 2.91
C GLY A 103 16.52 -18.34 2.90
N PRO A 104 17.19 -18.48 4.05
CA PRO A 104 16.90 -17.73 5.28
C PRO A 104 17.28 -16.24 5.17
N CYS A 105 16.59 -15.42 5.97
CA CYS A 105 16.88 -13.97 6.01
C CYS A 105 18.33 -13.72 6.44
N ASN A 106 19.05 -12.94 5.64
CA ASN A 106 20.37 -12.41 6.01
C ASN A 106 20.27 -10.90 6.24
N PRO A 107 20.18 -10.41 7.50
CA PRO A 107 20.03 -8.99 7.79
C PRO A 107 21.12 -8.10 7.18
N ALA A 108 22.35 -8.61 7.04
CA ALA A 108 23.46 -7.85 6.44
C ALA A 108 23.20 -7.48 4.96
N GLU A 109 22.42 -8.31 4.26
CA GLU A 109 22.04 -8.07 2.86
C GLU A 109 20.71 -7.33 2.73
N VAL A 110 19.76 -7.65 3.60
CA VAL A 110 18.37 -7.24 3.49
C VAL A 110 18.11 -5.91 4.19
N SER A 111 18.69 -5.69 5.39
CA SER A 111 18.37 -4.56 6.26
C SER A 111 19.07 -3.27 5.84
N LYS A 112 18.94 -2.87 4.58
CA LYS A 112 19.47 -1.62 4.05
C LYS A 112 18.41 -0.54 4.07
N LEU A 113 18.64 0.52 4.85
CA LEU A 113 17.74 1.67 4.92
C LEU A 113 17.68 2.35 3.56
N HIS A 114 16.48 2.54 3.05
CA HIS A 114 16.25 3.16 1.74
C HIS A 114 14.89 3.84 1.67
N TYR A 115 14.63 4.55 0.58
CA TYR A 115 13.32 5.06 0.23
C TYR A 115 13.07 4.95 -1.28
N HIS A 116 11.81 5.04 -1.67
CA HIS A 116 11.38 5.10 -3.05
C HIS A 116 10.81 6.47 -3.41
N ASP A 117 11.17 6.98 -4.61
CA ASP A 117 10.63 8.24 -5.14
C ASP A 117 9.38 7.93 -5.96
N VAL A 118 8.31 7.63 -5.25
CA VAL A 118 7.01 7.18 -5.77
C VAL A 118 5.91 8.19 -5.45
N GLU A 119 4.78 8.13 -6.14
CA GLU A 119 3.57 8.85 -5.78
C GLU A 119 2.69 8.04 -4.82
N PHE A 120 2.72 6.71 -4.98
CA PHE A 120 2.00 5.77 -4.13
C PHE A 120 2.73 4.43 -4.13
N GLN A 121 2.75 3.78 -2.96
CA GLN A 121 3.18 2.40 -2.82
C GLN A 121 2.38 1.74 -1.71
N MET A 122 1.93 0.53 -1.97
CA MET A 122 1.36 -0.33 -0.94
C MET A 122 1.92 -1.74 -1.06
N VAL A 123 1.99 -2.41 0.08
CA VAL A 123 2.38 -3.82 0.18
C VAL A 123 1.29 -4.59 0.92
N TYR A 124 1.06 -5.83 0.49
CA TYR A 124 0.13 -6.77 1.11
C TYR A 124 0.81 -8.13 1.27
N VAL A 125 0.71 -8.73 2.45
CA VAL A 125 1.30 -10.04 2.73
C VAL A 125 0.38 -11.14 2.23
N LEU A 126 0.81 -11.86 1.18
CA LEU A 126 0.08 -12.98 0.59
C LEU A 126 0.35 -14.29 1.33
N LYS A 127 1.61 -14.49 1.79
CA LYS A 127 2.06 -15.70 2.45
C LYS A 127 3.18 -15.38 3.44
N GLY A 128 3.31 -16.18 4.51
CA GLY A 128 4.34 -15.99 5.52
C GLY A 128 4.17 -14.71 6.34
N TRP A 129 5.30 -14.14 6.75
CA TRP A 129 5.35 -12.90 7.50
C TRP A 129 6.62 -12.10 7.15
N VAL A 130 6.58 -10.79 7.39
CA VAL A 130 7.73 -9.90 7.28
C VAL A 130 7.77 -8.93 8.45
N LYS A 131 8.96 -8.74 9.03
CA LYS A 131 9.24 -7.70 10.01
C LYS A 131 9.92 -6.53 9.29
N THR A 132 9.36 -5.34 9.42
CA THR A 132 9.85 -4.14 8.75
C THR A 132 9.99 -2.99 9.73
N TYR A 133 10.93 -2.09 9.46
CA TYR A 133 11.00 -0.77 10.06
C TYR A 133 10.41 0.26 9.11
N LEU A 134 9.51 1.08 9.60
CA LEU A 134 8.92 2.21 8.87
C LEU A 134 9.14 3.49 9.65
N GLU A 135 9.69 4.51 9.01
CA GLU A 135 9.91 5.81 9.62
C GLU A 135 8.60 6.37 10.21
N GLY A 136 8.66 6.80 11.47
CA GLY A 136 7.50 7.30 12.22
C GLY A 136 6.59 6.24 12.84
N GLN A 137 6.70 4.97 12.44
CA GLN A 137 5.98 3.85 13.05
C GLN A 137 6.90 2.93 13.86
N GLY A 138 8.19 2.86 13.49
CA GLY A 138 9.14 1.93 14.10
C GLY A 138 9.01 0.51 13.53
N GLU A 139 9.42 -0.48 14.32
CA GLU A 139 9.39 -1.89 13.95
C GLU A 139 7.96 -2.44 13.99
N THR A 140 7.58 -3.12 12.94
CA THR A 140 6.23 -3.70 12.81
C THR A 140 6.30 -5.10 12.19
N MET A 141 5.57 -6.05 12.79
CA MET A 141 5.39 -7.40 12.26
C MET A 141 4.13 -7.43 11.39
N MET A 142 4.29 -7.84 10.14
CA MET A 142 3.21 -7.97 9.17
C MET A 142 3.00 -9.45 8.85
N ASN A 143 1.87 -10.01 9.26
CA ASN A 143 1.47 -11.38 8.97
C ASN A 143 0.59 -11.46 7.72
N VAL A 144 0.31 -12.67 7.23
CA VAL A 144 -0.65 -12.91 6.16
C VAL A 144 -1.93 -12.09 6.36
N GLY A 145 -2.37 -11.38 5.31
CA GLY A 145 -3.53 -10.50 5.34
C GLY A 145 -3.23 -9.08 5.81
N SER A 146 -2.02 -8.80 6.31
CA SER A 146 -1.61 -7.43 6.64
C SER A 146 -1.31 -6.63 5.38
N SER A 147 -1.58 -5.32 5.44
CA SER A 147 -1.19 -4.38 4.39
C SER A 147 -0.74 -3.06 4.99
N TRP A 148 0.13 -2.36 4.28
CA TRP A 148 0.54 -1.00 4.64
C TRP A 148 0.84 -0.17 3.41
N THR A 149 0.75 1.14 3.55
CA THR A 149 1.23 2.09 2.55
C THR A 149 2.62 2.59 2.93
N GLN A 150 3.42 2.88 1.92
CA GLN A 150 4.71 3.55 2.05
C GLN A 150 4.58 4.92 1.39
N PRO A 151 4.35 6.00 2.17
CA PRO A 151 4.30 7.35 1.62
C PRO A 151 5.57 7.69 0.83
N PRO A 152 5.50 8.61 -0.15
CA PRO A 152 6.66 9.02 -0.92
C PRO A 152 7.85 9.36 -0.03
N ARG A 153 9.00 8.74 -0.33
CA ARG A 153 10.28 8.96 0.34
C ARG A 153 10.34 8.57 1.83
N ILE A 154 9.36 7.82 2.35
CA ILE A 154 9.46 7.27 3.70
C ILE A 154 10.67 6.34 3.79
N ARG A 155 11.50 6.51 4.80
CA ARG A 155 12.65 5.64 5.05
C ARG A 155 12.17 4.34 5.67
N HIS A 156 12.57 3.23 5.09
CA HIS A 156 12.16 1.92 5.53
C HIS A 156 13.23 0.86 5.21
N LEU A 157 13.12 -0.28 5.87
CA LEU A 157 13.91 -1.47 5.58
C LEU A 157 13.15 -2.73 6.03
N ILE A 158 13.49 -3.86 5.43
CA ILE A 158 13.10 -5.19 5.92
C ILE A 158 14.13 -5.61 6.98
N MET A 159 13.66 -6.10 8.11
CA MET A 159 14.48 -6.56 9.23
C MET A 159 14.61 -8.07 9.26
N ASP A 160 13.49 -8.76 8.96
CA ASP A 160 13.39 -10.22 9.00
C ASP A 160 12.17 -10.71 8.23
N TYR A 161 12.13 -11.98 7.84
CA TYR A 161 10.99 -12.58 7.15
C TYR A 161 11.00 -14.11 7.24
N SER A 162 9.83 -14.74 7.05
CA SER A 162 9.72 -16.19 6.93
C SER A 162 10.24 -16.68 5.57
N ASP A 163 10.78 -17.90 5.55
CA ASP A 163 11.36 -18.51 4.34
C ASP A 163 10.37 -18.65 3.16
N ASP A 164 9.07 -18.56 3.46
CA ASP A 164 7.98 -18.72 2.49
C ASP A 164 7.23 -17.43 2.18
N VAL A 165 7.77 -16.26 2.55
CA VAL A 165 7.07 -14.99 2.41
C VAL A 165 6.84 -14.60 0.95
N GLU A 166 5.60 -14.22 0.65
CA GLU A 166 5.20 -13.58 -0.61
C GLU A 166 4.44 -12.30 -0.33
N LEU A 167 4.81 -11.25 -1.03
CA LEU A 167 4.25 -9.91 -0.88
C LEU A 167 3.68 -9.45 -2.23
N LEU A 168 2.46 -8.94 -2.25
CA LEU A 168 1.97 -8.15 -3.38
C LEU A 168 2.42 -6.71 -3.16
N GLU A 169 3.11 -6.14 -4.12
CA GLU A 169 3.49 -4.74 -4.13
C GLU A 169 2.83 -4.02 -5.29
N VAL A 170 2.22 -2.85 -5.00
CA VAL A 170 1.59 -1.96 -5.99
C VAL A 170 2.22 -0.59 -5.88
N ILE A 171 2.72 -0.06 -7.01
CA ILE A 171 3.54 1.15 -7.07
C ILE A 171 3.05 2.07 -8.18
N LEU A 172 3.07 3.38 -7.92
CA LEU A 172 2.82 4.44 -8.90
C LEU A 172 3.92 5.51 -8.77
N PRO A 173 4.50 5.97 -9.91
CA PRO A 173 4.41 5.38 -11.26
C PRO A 173 5.12 4.02 -11.34
N ALA A 174 4.96 3.32 -12.46
CA ALA A 174 5.62 2.02 -12.66
C ALA A 174 7.15 2.12 -12.68
N GLU A 175 7.68 3.21 -13.19
CA GLU A 175 9.10 3.53 -13.14
C GLU A 175 9.37 4.51 -12.01
N PHE A 176 10.24 4.14 -11.09
CA PHE A 176 10.60 4.94 -9.92
C PHE A 176 12.08 4.73 -9.54
N LYS A 177 12.59 5.63 -8.73
CA LYS A 177 13.95 5.56 -8.22
C LYS A 177 13.96 5.05 -6.78
N THR A 178 14.82 4.05 -6.52
CA THR A 178 15.19 3.63 -5.16
C THR A 178 16.49 4.32 -4.75
N VAL A 179 16.53 4.88 -3.55
CA VAL A 179 17.71 5.54 -2.99
C VAL A 179 18.10 4.84 -1.70
N GLU A 180 19.24 4.15 -1.71
CA GLU A 180 19.84 3.57 -0.51
C GLU A 180 20.52 4.68 0.28
N LEU A 181 20.34 4.63 1.60
CA LEU A 181 20.93 5.58 2.54
C LEU A 181 22.14 4.93 3.18
N SER A 182 23.27 5.61 3.14
CA SER A 182 24.46 5.20 3.89
C SER A 182 24.17 5.26 5.38
N ALA A 183 24.62 4.24 6.12
CA ALA A 183 24.58 4.24 7.57
C ALA A 183 25.54 5.28 8.16
#